data_84ebd748049bfde76d9a28cbe9bcb8f6
#
_entry.id   84ebd748049bfde76d9a28cbe9bcb8f6
#
_cell.length_a   1.000
_cell.length_b   1.000
_cell.length_c   1.000
_cell.angle_alpha   90.00
_cell.angle_beta   90.00
_cell.angle_gamma   90.00
#
_symmetry.space_group_name_H-M   'P 1'
#
loop_
_entity.id
_entity.type
_entity.pdbx_description
1 polymer ?
#
loop_
_entity_poly.entity_id
_entity_poly.type
_entity_poly.pdbx_seq_one_letter_code
_entity_poly.pdbx_strand_id
1 'polypeptide(L)'
;MFAVEVNNLRKEFYRRDATRTHGRKRRKRVAALEGVTFTMERGECVAILGQNGSGKSTLVRLLSTLLLPDGGTATIFGHDVVKESRAVQRLVNRVSVEASFFKKMSSEENLSYAARFYGMGPSETREKIPKILGRVGFPTDRKHEGMEHLSRGMQQKVALARALLTSPVLLLLDEPTTGLDPRSKLEVQDFIREVRRTHDSTILLCTHDLQEAEILSDRIGILDRGKLIALAPADELKDQYKADTLEDAFFSATGRSFEEEGEDAERGVFA
;
A
#
# COMPACT_ATOMS: atom_id res chain seq x y z
N MET A 1 12.54 -3.69 19.40
CA MET A 1 12.81 -2.69 18.32
C MET A 1 11.72 -2.86 17.28
N PHE A 2 10.93 -1.83 17.08
CA PHE A 2 9.83 -1.86 16.12
C PHE A 2 10.34 -1.95 14.67
N ALA A 3 9.54 -2.54 13.81
CA ALA A 3 9.80 -2.56 12.36
C ALA A 3 9.50 -1.19 11.74
N VAL A 4 8.41 -0.56 12.18
CA VAL A 4 8.00 0.78 11.75
C VAL A 4 7.64 1.61 12.99
N GLU A 5 8.16 2.82 13.06
CA GLU A 5 7.76 3.81 14.07
C GLU A 5 7.41 5.10 13.35
N VAL A 6 6.20 5.59 13.59
CA VAL A 6 5.68 6.83 13.01
C VAL A 6 5.25 7.75 14.13
N ASN A 7 5.80 8.97 14.17
CA ASN A 7 5.55 9.93 15.23
C ASN A 7 5.08 11.27 14.65
N ASN A 8 3.81 11.62 14.90
CA ASN A 8 3.20 12.90 14.52
C ASN A 8 3.44 13.28 13.06
N LEU A 9 3.38 12.28 12.16
CA LEU A 9 3.71 12.43 10.75
C LEU A 9 2.67 13.31 10.04
N ARG A 10 3.15 14.33 9.32
CA ARG A 10 2.31 15.33 8.67
C ARG A 10 2.68 15.48 7.20
N LYS A 11 1.67 15.65 6.35
CA LYS A 11 1.86 15.97 4.94
C LYS A 11 0.76 16.87 4.43
N GLU A 12 1.15 17.97 3.77
CA GLU A 12 0.23 18.92 3.14
C GLU A 12 0.51 19.01 1.63
N PHE A 13 -0.56 19.22 0.88
CA PHE A 13 -0.48 19.51 -0.56
C PHE A 13 -1.14 20.86 -0.86
N TYR A 14 -0.70 21.49 -1.94
CA TYR A 14 -1.29 22.73 -2.42
C TYR A 14 -2.27 22.44 -3.55
N ARG A 15 -3.56 22.69 -3.34
CA ARG A 15 -4.59 22.60 -4.38
C ARG A 15 -4.84 23.98 -5.00
N ARG A 16 -4.98 24.01 -6.32
CA ARG A 16 -5.43 25.23 -7.02
C ARG A 16 -6.94 25.40 -6.78
N ASP A 17 -7.33 26.57 -6.29
CA ASP A 17 -8.76 26.90 -6.13
C ASP A 17 -9.37 27.19 -7.50
N ALA A 18 -10.22 26.31 -7.98
CA ALA A 18 -10.86 26.40 -9.30
C ALA A 18 -12.03 27.41 -9.34
N THR A 19 -12.47 27.94 -8.19
CA THR A 19 -13.73 28.70 -8.06
C THR A 19 -13.62 30.20 -8.35
N ARG A 20 -12.45 30.74 -8.71
CA ARG A 20 -12.30 32.17 -9.00
C ARG A 20 -11.88 32.42 -10.45
N THR A 21 -12.81 33.01 -11.22
CA THR A 21 -12.68 33.40 -12.62
C THR A 21 -11.87 34.69 -12.86
N HIS A 22 -11.60 35.54 -11.86
CA HIS A 22 -10.86 36.78 -12.00
C HIS A 22 -9.95 37.01 -10.77
N GLY A 23 -8.62 36.94 -10.95
CA GLY A 23 -7.65 37.32 -9.94
C GLY A 23 -6.59 36.22 -9.63
N ARG A 24 -5.54 36.57 -8.87
CA ARG A 24 -4.45 35.65 -8.45
C ARG A 24 -4.99 34.36 -7.90
N LYS A 25 -4.71 33.22 -8.56
CA LYS A 25 -5.08 31.87 -8.15
C LYS A 25 -4.53 31.60 -6.75
N ARG A 26 -5.39 31.56 -5.75
CA ARG A 26 -4.99 31.27 -4.36
C ARG A 26 -4.78 29.77 -4.23
N ARG A 27 -3.63 29.35 -3.76
CA ARG A 27 -3.35 27.95 -3.43
C ARG A 27 -3.95 27.66 -2.04
N LYS A 28 -4.83 26.67 -1.94
CA LYS A 28 -5.36 26.19 -0.65
C LYS A 28 -4.47 25.02 -0.18
N ARG A 29 -4.02 25.07 1.06
CA ARG A 29 -3.38 23.91 1.70
C ARG A 29 -4.44 22.88 2.02
N VAL A 30 -4.16 21.63 1.70
CA VAL A 30 -4.97 20.46 2.04
C VAL A 30 -4.05 19.48 2.76
N ALA A 31 -4.35 19.22 4.02
CA ALA A 31 -3.62 18.22 4.78
C ALA A 31 -4.03 16.82 4.30
N ALA A 32 -3.04 16.04 3.91
CA ALA A 32 -3.22 14.63 3.57
C ALA A 32 -2.93 13.71 4.75
N LEU A 33 -2.03 14.13 5.66
CA LEU A 33 -1.83 13.51 6.97
C LEU A 33 -1.71 14.60 8.05
N GLU A 34 -2.41 14.40 9.17
CA GLU A 34 -2.53 15.35 10.27
C GLU A 34 -2.02 14.75 11.60
N GLY A 35 -0.73 14.40 11.66
CA GLY A 35 -0.12 13.94 12.90
C GLY A 35 -0.33 12.46 13.19
N VAL A 36 -0.21 11.62 12.18
CA VAL A 36 -0.32 10.16 12.30
C VAL A 36 0.79 9.63 13.20
N THR A 37 0.42 8.79 14.17
CA THR A 37 1.35 8.16 15.12
C THR A 37 0.96 6.70 15.32
N PHE A 38 1.88 5.78 15.06
CA PHE A 38 1.73 4.35 15.33
C PHE A 38 3.07 3.62 15.27
N THR A 39 3.07 2.37 15.74
CA THR A 39 4.20 1.45 15.64
C THR A 39 3.75 0.12 15.06
N MET A 40 4.70 -0.60 14.43
CA MET A 40 4.52 -1.98 13.97
C MET A 40 5.65 -2.86 14.50
N GLU A 41 5.30 -4.05 14.95
CA GLU A 41 6.26 -5.09 15.33
C GLU A 41 6.87 -5.77 14.09
N ARG A 42 7.96 -6.52 14.28
CA ARG A 42 8.53 -7.36 13.23
C ARG A 42 7.61 -8.53 12.93
N GLY A 43 7.44 -8.87 11.66
CA GLY A 43 6.57 -9.95 11.20
C GLY A 43 5.08 -9.65 11.34
N GLU A 44 4.72 -8.47 11.85
CA GLU A 44 3.34 -8.03 11.98
C GLU A 44 2.76 -7.59 10.63
N CYS A 45 1.48 -7.88 10.43
CA CYS A 45 0.67 -7.30 9.36
C CYS A 45 -0.30 -6.28 9.95
N VAL A 46 -0.11 -5.01 9.62
CA VAL A 46 -1.03 -3.92 10.01
C VAL A 46 -1.78 -3.45 8.77
N ALA A 47 -3.10 -3.46 8.83
CA ALA A 47 -3.93 -2.84 7.82
C ALA A 47 -4.23 -1.37 8.19
N ILE A 48 -4.11 -0.46 7.24
CA ILE A 48 -4.64 0.91 7.34
C ILE A 48 -5.90 0.97 6.49
N LEU A 49 -7.03 0.94 7.17
CA LEU A 49 -8.37 0.97 6.60
C LEU A 49 -8.85 2.41 6.49
N GLY A 50 -9.44 2.78 5.36
CA GLY A 50 -9.98 4.12 5.16
C GLY A 50 -10.52 4.31 3.75
N GLN A 51 -11.42 5.29 3.60
CA GLN A 51 -11.99 5.65 2.30
C GLN A 51 -10.95 6.25 1.34
N ASN A 52 -11.33 6.41 0.07
CA ASN A 52 -10.51 7.10 -0.92
C ASN A 52 -10.24 8.54 -0.46
N GLY A 53 -8.97 8.98 -0.58
CA GLY A 53 -8.57 10.31 -0.10
C GLY A 53 -8.30 10.42 1.41
N SER A 54 -8.42 9.37 2.21
CA SER A 54 -8.13 9.40 3.65
C SER A 54 -6.64 9.63 3.99
N GLY A 55 -5.72 9.42 3.03
CA GLY A 55 -4.28 9.60 3.22
C GLY A 55 -3.44 8.33 3.12
N LYS A 56 -4.02 7.15 2.89
CA LYS A 56 -3.34 5.84 2.81
C LYS A 56 -2.14 5.84 1.86
N SER A 57 -2.37 6.19 0.60
CA SER A 57 -1.28 6.23 -0.41
C SER A 57 -0.22 7.29 -0.09
N THR A 58 -0.60 8.37 0.60
CA THR A 58 0.36 9.38 1.08
C THR A 58 1.27 8.78 2.16
N LEU A 59 0.70 8.05 3.12
CA LEU A 59 1.46 7.34 4.15
C LEU A 59 2.44 6.34 3.53
N VAL A 60 1.98 5.51 2.60
CA VAL A 60 2.83 4.55 1.86
C VAL A 60 3.97 5.25 1.13
N ARG A 61 3.70 6.39 0.46
CA ARG A 61 4.74 7.15 -0.26
C ARG A 61 5.77 7.77 0.68
N LEU A 62 5.38 8.24 1.87
CA LEU A 62 6.30 8.75 2.88
C LEU A 62 7.21 7.65 3.42
N LEU A 63 6.63 6.51 3.81
CA LEU A 63 7.38 5.36 4.32
C LEU A 63 8.29 4.73 3.26
N SER A 64 7.90 4.77 1.98
CA SER A 64 8.75 4.31 0.87
C SER A 64 9.74 5.37 0.37
N THR A 65 9.92 6.47 1.09
CA THR A 65 10.85 7.58 0.77
C THR A 65 10.57 8.32 -0.55
N LEU A 66 9.37 8.16 -1.11
CA LEU A 66 8.95 8.82 -2.36
C LEU A 66 8.40 10.24 -2.13
N LEU A 67 8.06 10.54 -0.89
CA LEU A 67 7.65 11.87 -0.45
C LEU A 67 8.43 12.25 0.80
N LEU A 68 8.65 13.55 0.99
CA LEU A 68 9.19 14.10 2.23
C LEU A 68 8.03 14.55 3.12
N PRO A 69 8.06 14.26 4.44
CA PRO A 69 7.09 14.78 5.38
C PRO A 69 7.26 16.30 5.57
N ASP A 70 6.18 16.99 5.90
CA ASP A 70 6.19 18.40 6.27
C ASP A 70 6.33 18.58 7.80
N GLY A 71 6.21 17.49 8.56
CA GLY A 71 6.44 17.44 10.01
C GLY A 71 6.36 16.03 10.56
N GLY A 72 6.83 15.86 11.80
CA GLY A 72 6.95 14.53 12.41
C GLY A 72 8.14 13.73 11.89
N THR A 73 8.21 12.47 12.30
CA THR A 73 9.28 11.53 11.92
C THR A 73 8.72 10.15 11.63
N ALA A 74 9.44 9.39 10.81
CA ALA A 74 9.19 7.97 10.64
C ALA A 74 10.53 7.22 10.54
N THR A 75 10.59 6.04 11.16
CA THR A 75 11.75 5.15 11.04
C THR A 75 11.31 3.76 10.59
N ILE A 76 12.15 3.09 9.84
CA ILE A 76 11.95 1.71 9.38
C ILE A 76 13.17 0.90 9.79
N PHE A 77 12.96 -0.09 10.66
CA PHE A 77 14.02 -0.85 11.32
C PHE A 77 15.11 0.04 11.91
N GLY A 78 14.71 1.18 12.51
CA GLY A 78 15.59 2.15 13.13
C GLY A 78 16.20 3.18 12.18
N HIS A 79 16.02 3.06 10.87
CA HIS A 79 16.50 4.03 9.87
C HIS A 79 15.47 5.13 9.59
N ASP A 80 15.85 6.39 9.74
CA ASP A 80 15.01 7.55 9.44
C ASP A 80 14.71 7.65 7.93
N VAL A 81 13.42 7.74 7.56
CA VAL A 81 12.97 7.74 6.16
C VAL A 81 13.49 8.94 5.35
N VAL A 82 13.92 10.02 6.00
CA VAL A 82 14.46 11.23 5.36
C VAL A 82 15.98 11.20 5.33
N LYS A 83 16.60 11.02 6.50
CA LYS A 83 18.07 11.12 6.68
C LYS A 83 18.80 9.91 6.14
N GLU A 84 18.19 8.72 6.22
CA GLU A 84 18.78 7.45 5.83
C GLU A 84 17.97 6.77 4.71
N SER A 85 17.40 7.55 3.80
CA SER A 85 16.50 7.07 2.74
C SER A 85 17.04 5.90 1.93
N ARG A 86 18.38 5.88 1.64
CA ARG A 86 19.03 4.76 0.92
C ARG A 86 19.04 3.47 1.71
N ALA A 87 19.17 3.52 3.05
CA ALA A 87 19.08 2.35 3.91
C ALA A 87 17.63 1.82 3.90
N VAL A 88 16.66 2.71 4.08
CA VAL A 88 15.23 2.37 4.02
C VAL A 88 14.87 1.73 2.68
N GLN A 89 15.30 2.28 1.54
CA GLN A 89 15.02 1.74 0.20
C GLN A 89 15.52 0.31 -0.04
N ARG A 90 16.52 -0.14 0.70
CA ARG A 90 17.01 -1.54 0.64
C ARG A 90 16.16 -2.50 1.46
N LEU A 91 15.41 -2.00 2.42
CA LEU A 91 14.59 -2.79 3.36
C LEU A 91 13.14 -2.91 2.89
N VAL A 92 12.68 -1.96 2.04
CA VAL A 92 11.27 -1.77 1.71
C VAL A 92 11.02 -2.03 0.25
N ASN A 93 9.96 -2.78 -0.06
CA ASN A 93 9.36 -2.74 -1.39
C ASN A 93 7.87 -2.36 -1.30
N ARG A 94 7.37 -1.81 -2.41
CA ARG A 94 6.01 -1.32 -2.52
C ARG A 94 5.28 -1.92 -3.71
N VAL A 95 4.01 -2.28 -3.49
CA VAL A 95 3.04 -2.55 -4.55
C VAL A 95 1.99 -1.45 -4.51
N SER A 96 1.74 -0.79 -5.63
CA SER A 96 0.73 0.26 -5.74
C SER A 96 -0.46 -0.19 -6.59
N VAL A 97 -1.60 0.48 -6.42
CA VAL A 97 -2.84 0.25 -7.18
C VAL A 97 -2.60 0.16 -8.69
N GLU A 98 -1.77 1.08 -9.20
CA GLU A 98 -1.34 1.08 -10.59
C GLU A 98 0.14 0.71 -10.67
N ALA A 99 0.41 -0.55 -10.93
CA ALA A 99 1.76 -0.98 -11.19
C ALA A 99 2.23 -0.47 -12.55
N SER A 100 3.23 0.40 -12.54
CA SER A 100 3.84 0.88 -13.78
C SER A 100 4.72 -0.20 -14.39
N PHE A 101 4.39 -0.60 -15.61
CA PHE A 101 5.15 -1.56 -16.41
C PHE A 101 5.49 -0.98 -17.78
N PHE A 102 6.52 -1.50 -18.39
CA PHE A 102 6.76 -1.35 -19.83
C PHE A 102 5.74 -2.23 -20.55
N LYS A 103 4.65 -1.62 -21.03
CA LYS A 103 3.45 -2.33 -21.53
C LYS A 103 3.73 -3.32 -22.66
N LYS A 104 4.70 -3.00 -23.55
CA LYS A 104 5.09 -3.86 -24.68
C LYS A 104 6.06 -4.98 -24.29
N MET A 105 6.72 -4.88 -23.14
CA MET A 105 7.58 -5.93 -22.61
C MET A 105 6.73 -7.00 -21.91
N SER A 106 7.21 -8.23 -21.94
CA SER A 106 6.60 -9.35 -21.23
C SER A 106 6.79 -9.23 -19.71
N SER A 107 6.11 -10.09 -18.95
CA SER A 107 6.30 -10.17 -17.49
C SER A 107 7.74 -10.54 -17.13
N GLU A 108 8.35 -11.49 -17.82
CA GLU A 108 9.73 -11.92 -17.59
C GLU A 108 10.74 -10.80 -17.90
N GLU A 109 10.53 -10.05 -18.99
CA GLU A 109 11.38 -8.91 -19.34
C GLU A 109 11.25 -7.76 -18.34
N ASN A 110 10.02 -7.41 -17.92
CA ASN A 110 9.80 -6.39 -16.88
C ASN A 110 10.47 -6.75 -15.55
N LEU A 111 10.37 -8.01 -15.13
CA LEU A 111 11.02 -8.49 -13.91
C LEU A 111 12.55 -8.53 -14.07
N SER A 112 13.04 -8.95 -15.23
CA SER A 112 14.49 -8.95 -15.52
C SER A 112 15.08 -7.53 -15.53
N TYR A 113 14.33 -6.58 -16.06
CA TYR A 113 14.71 -5.18 -16.02
C TYR A 113 14.78 -4.66 -14.57
N ALA A 114 13.73 -4.95 -13.77
CA ALA A 114 13.72 -4.58 -12.35
C ALA A 114 14.87 -5.22 -11.56
N ALA A 115 15.15 -6.50 -11.79
CA ALA A 115 16.24 -7.24 -11.13
C ALA A 115 17.61 -6.57 -11.33
N ARG A 116 17.85 -6.01 -12.52
CA ARG A 116 19.10 -5.25 -12.82
C ARG A 116 19.22 -3.99 -11.97
N PHE A 117 18.13 -3.26 -11.73
CA PHE A 117 18.14 -2.11 -10.84
C PHE A 117 18.45 -2.49 -9.39
N TYR A 118 18.06 -3.69 -8.98
CA TYR A 118 18.40 -4.23 -7.66
C TYR A 118 19.80 -4.84 -7.59
N GLY A 119 20.59 -4.77 -8.68
CA GLY A 119 21.95 -5.29 -8.74
C GLY A 119 22.04 -6.82 -8.87
N MET A 120 20.96 -7.49 -9.22
CA MET A 120 20.93 -8.96 -9.38
C MET A 120 21.65 -9.37 -10.67
N GLY A 121 22.48 -10.41 -10.57
CA GLY A 121 23.21 -10.98 -11.71
C GLY A 121 22.28 -11.74 -12.68
N PRO A 122 22.70 -11.95 -13.95
CA PRO A 122 21.89 -12.66 -14.94
C PRO A 122 21.54 -14.10 -14.56
N SER A 123 22.45 -14.81 -13.90
CA SER A 123 22.22 -16.19 -13.45
C SER A 123 21.16 -16.24 -12.35
N GLU A 124 21.29 -15.38 -11.34
CA GLU A 124 20.33 -15.27 -10.23
C GLU A 124 18.95 -14.87 -10.74
N THR A 125 18.89 -13.90 -11.65
CA THR A 125 17.64 -13.44 -12.28
C THR A 125 16.92 -14.56 -13.00
N ARG A 126 17.65 -15.34 -13.81
CA ARG A 126 17.11 -16.46 -14.59
C ARG A 126 16.52 -17.56 -13.70
N GLU A 127 17.12 -17.80 -12.54
CA GLU A 127 16.65 -18.80 -11.57
C GLU A 127 15.46 -18.28 -10.74
N LYS A 128 15.51 -17.02 -10.32
CA LYS A 128 14.58 -16.45 -9.33
C LYS A 128 13.23 -16.08 -9.95
N ILE A 129 13.22 -15.51 -11.16
CA ILE A 129 11.99 -15.02 -11.79
C ILE A 129 10.94 -16.13 -11.99
N PRO A 130 11.25 -17.30 -12.57
CA PRO A 130 10.26 -18.36 -12.73
C PRO A 130 9.71 -18.85 -11.40
N LYS A 131 10.56 -18.95 -10.37
CA LYS A 131 10.14 -19.36 -9.02
C LYS A 131 9.15 -18.37 -8.42
N ILE A 132 9.44 -17.07 -8.50
CA ILE A 132 8.56 -16.02 -7.98
C ILE A 132 7.24 -15.96 -8.76
N LEU A 133 7.27 -16.03 -10.10
CA LEU A 133 6.07 -16.06 -10.92
C LEU A 133 5.18 -17.27 -10.57
N GLY A 134 5.78 -18.45 -10.37
CA GLY A 134 5.05 -19.63 -9.91
C GLY A 134 4.40 -19.43 -8.55
N ARG A 135 5.11 -18.80 -7.60
CA ARG A 135 4.59 -18.53 -6.24
C ARG A 135 3.41 -17.55 -6.22
N VAL A 136 3.43 -16.52 -7.05
CA VAL A 136 2.29 -15.58 -7.19
C VAL A 136 1.14 -16.19 -8.00
N GLY A 137 1.23 -17.47 -8.40
CA GLY A 137 0.22 -18.13 -9.22
C GLY A 137 0.07 -17.52 -10.63
N PHE A 138 1.18 -16.98 -11.18
CA PHE A 138 1.17 -16.46 -12.55
C PHE A 138 1.27 -17.61 -13.55
N PRO A 139 0.41 -17.66 -14.61
CA PRO A 139 0.46 -18.69 -15.65
C PRO A 139 1.80 -18.63 -16.41
N THR A 140 2.62 -19.66 -16.27
CA THR A 140 3.99 -19.67 -16.82
C THR A 140 4.03 -19.71 -18.34
N ASP A 141 3.00 -20.26 -18.99
CA ASP A 141 2.79 -20.27 -20.45
C ASP A 141 2.61 -18.85 -21.01
N ARG A 142 2.12 -17.91 -20.21
CA ARG A 142 1.89 -16.51 -20.60
C ARG A 142 3.01 -15.54 -20.25
N LYS A 143 4.13 -16.02 -19.68
CA LYS A 143 5.21 -15.16 -19.20
C LYS A 143 5.92 -14.34 -20.29
N HIS A 144 5.79 -14.72 -21.53
CA HIS A 144 6.36 -14.04 -22.72
C HIS A 144 5.38 -13.08 -23.40
N GLU A 145 4.13 -13.02 -22.95
CA GLU A 145 3.16 -12.07 -23.47
C GLU A 145 3.42 -10.66 -22.95
N GLY A 146 3.21 -9.65 -23.83
CA GLY A 146 3.32 -8.24 -23.42
C GLY A 146 2.32 -7.91 -22.32
N MET A 147 2.75 -7.07 -21.37
CA MET A 147 1.92 -6.68 -20.22
C MET A 147 0.57 -6.07 -20.62
N GLU A 148 0.46 -5.45 -21.80
CA GLU A 148 -0.78 -4.86 -22.30
C GLU A 148 -1.86 -5.91 -22.66
N HIS A 149 -1.47 -7.16 -22.87
CA HIS A 149 -2.38 -8.27 -23.18
C HIS A 149 -2.78 -9.08 -21.93
N LEU A 150 -2.21 -8.76 -20.77
CA LEU A 150 -2.50 -9.44 -19.52
C LEU A 150 -3.70 -8.80 -18.81
N SER A 151 -4.52 -9.63 -18.15
CA SER A 151 -5.58 -9.14 -17.28
C SER A 151 -5.02 -8.32 -16.12
N ARG A 152 -5.86 -7.47 -15.52
CA ARG A 152 -5.47 -6.66 -14.36
C ARG A 152 -4.97 -7.52 -13.20
N GLY A 153 -5.61 -8.65 -12.91
CA GLY A 153 -5.16 -9.61 -11.90
C GLY A 153 -3.79 -10.20 -12.22
N MET A 154 -3.51 -10.53 -13.48
CA MET A 154 -2.18 -11.00 -13.89
C MET A 154 -1.11 -9.92 -13.77
N GLN A 155 -1.42 -8.68 -14.15
CA GLN A 155 -0.52 -7.54 -13.95
C GLN A 155 -0.22 -7.32 -12.47
N GLN A 156 -1.22 -7.47 -11.60
CA GLN A 156 -1.04 -7.36 -10.15
C GLN A 156 -0.13 -8.46 -9.60
N LYS A 157 -0.27 -9.69 -10.07
CA LYS A 157 0.66 -10.78 -9.72
C LYS A 157 2.10 -10.47 -10.13
N VAL A 158 2.31 -9.87 -11.30
CA VAL A 158 3.65 -9.42 -11.73
C VAL A 158 4.18 -8.28 -10.84
N ALA A 159 3.30 -7.37 -10.38
CA ALA A 159 3.68 -6.32 -9.43
C ALA A 159 4.14 -6.89 -8.08
N LEU A 160 3.42 -7.87 -7.56
CA LEU A 160 3.79 -8.60 -6.35
C LEU A 160 5.11 -9.37 -6.55
N ALA A 161 5.25 -10.08 -7.67
CA ALA A 161 6.50 -10.77 -8.02
C ALA A 161 7.69 -9.80 -8.04
N ARG A 162 7.53 -8.61 -8.66
CA ARG A 162 8.54 -7.56 -8.67
C ARG A 162 8.92 -7.09 -7.28
N ALA A 163 7.94 -6.89 -6.40
CA ALA A 163 8.18 -6.44 -5.04
C ALA A 163 8.96 -7.48 -4.20
N LEU A 164 8.87 -8.76 -4.54
CA LEU A 164 9.56 -9.84 -3.83
C LEU A 164 10.92 -10.20 -4.41
N LEU A 165 11.34 -9.60 -5.51
CA LEU A 165 12.66 -9.91 -6.12
C LEU A 165 13.82 -9.77 -5.13
N THR A 166 13.79 -8.77 -4.26
CA THR A 166 14.85 -8.52 -3.27
C THR A 166 14.58 -9.12 -1.88
N SER A 167 13.47 -9.86 -1.73
CA SER A 167 13.05 -10.40 -0.43
C SER A 167 13.02 -9.32 0.67
N PRO A 168 12.18 -8.29 0.52
CA PRO A 168 12.15 -7.15 1.44
C PRO A 168 11.72 -7.57 2.83
N VAL A 169 12.24 -6.90 3.85
CA VAL A 169 11.83 -7.12 5.25
C VAL A 169 10.55 -6.35 5.61
N LEU A 170 10.23 -5.28 4.84
CA LEU A 170 8.96 -4.55 4.92
C LEU A 170 8.32 -4.48 3.53
N LEU A 171 7.09 -4.94 3.43
CA LEU A 171 6.27 -4.86 2.22
C LEU A 171 5.14 -3.85 2.44
N LEU A 172 5.09 -2.83 1.59
CA LEU A 172 4.05 -1.82 1.59
C LEU A 172 3.06 -2.12 0.46
N LEU A 173 1.84 -2.49 0.80
CA LEU A 173 0.78 -2.83 -0.15
C LEU A 173 -0.25 -1.70 -0.17
N ASP A 174 -0.41 -1.04 -1.30
CA ASP A 174 -1.36 0.07 -1.49
C ASP A 174 -2.47 -0.40 -2.41
N GLU A 175 -3.62 -0.77 -1.83
CA GLU A 175 -4.81 -1.29 -2.52
C GLU A 175 -4.51 -2.51 -3.43
N PRO A 176 -3.91 -3.60 -2.91
CA PRO A 176 -3.36 -4.67 -3.74
C PRO A 176 -4.41 -5.49 -4.50
N THR A 177 -5.67 -5.46 -4.08
CA THR A 177 -6.76 -6.24 -4.70
C THR A 177 -7.81 -5.38 -5.41
N THR A 178 -7.66 -4.05 -5.39
CA THR A 178 -8.64 -3.12 -5.97
C THR A 178 -8.80 -3.33 -7.47
N GLY A 179 -10.06 -3.49 -7.90
CA GLY A 179 -10.42 -3.69 -9.30
C GLY A 179 -10.04 -5.06 -9.88
N LEU A 180 -9.78 -6.04 -9.02
CA LEU A 180 -9.63 -7.43 -9.40
C LEU A 180 -10.98 -8.16 -9.37
N ASP A 181 -11.12 -9.18 -10.22
CA ASP A 181 -12.21 -10.11 -10.10
C ASP A 181 -12.11 -10.95 -8.81
N PRO A 182 -13.22 -11.54 -8.32
CA PRO A 182 -13.24 -12.24 -7.03
C PRO A 182 -12.21 -13.36 -6.92
N ARG A 183 -11.94 -14.09 -7.98
CA ARG A 183 -10.95 -15.17 -7.99
C ARG A 183 -9.53 -14.63 -7.87
N SER A 184 -9.19 -13.64 -8.68
CA SER A 184 -7.88 -12.97 -8.63
C SER A 184 -7.64 -12.31 -7.27
N LYS A 185 -8.69 -11.74 -6.64
CA LYS A 185 -8.63 -11.19 -5.28
C LYS A 185 -8.21 -12.25 -4.26
N LEU A 186 -8.88 -13.40 -4.24
CA LEU A 186 -8.55 -14.51 -3.35
C LEU A 186 -7.12 -15.02 -3.56
N GLU A 187 -6.70 -15.20 -4.81
CA GLU A 187 -5.35 -15.65 -5.14
C GLU A 187 -4.26 -14.68 -4.64
N VAL A 188 -4.51 -13.37 -4.72
CA VAL A 188 -3.60 -12.34 -4.18
C VAL A 188 -3.59 -12.36 -2.64
N GLN A 189 -4.75 -12.50 -2.00
CA GLN A 189 -4.84 -12.59 -0.53
C GLN A 189 -4.13 -13.84 0.01
N ASP A 190 -4.31 -14.99 -0.62
CA ASP A 190 -3.63 -16.24 -0.24
C ASP A 190 -2.11 -16.10 -0.40
N PHE A 191 -1.67 -15.43 -1.45
CA PHE A 191 -0.26 -15.15 -1.65
C PHE A 191 0.32 -14.21 -0.58
N ILE A 192 -0.40 -13.16 -0.16
CA ILE A 192 0.02 -12.27 0.93
C ILE A 192 0.19 -13.06 2.24
N ARG A 193 -0.76 -13.97 2.54
CA ARG A 193 -0.66 -14.88 3.70
C ARG A 193 0.57 -15.80 3.61
N GLU A 194 0.83 -16.36 2.42
CA GLU A 194 2.00 -17.20 2.19
C GLU A 194 3.31 -16.44 2.42
N VAL A 195 3.45 -15.23 1.85
CA VAL A 195 4.63 -14.37 2.03
C VAL A 195 4.89 -14.09 3.50
N ARG A 196 3.85 -13.73 4.24
CA ARG A 196 3.93 -13.49 5.69
C ARG A 196 4.46 -14.72 6.43
N ARG A 197 3.90 -15.89 6.16
CA ARG A 197 4.26 -17.16 6.83
C ARG A 197 5.68 -17.63 6.50
N THR A 198 6.15 -17.42 5.27
CA THR A 198 7.38 -18.02 4.76
C THR A 198 8.61 -17.13 4.83
N HIS A 199 8.45 -15.80 4.94
CA HIS A 199 9.54 -14.82 4.86
C HIS A 199 9.70 -13.97 6.13
N ASP A 200 8.86 -14.18 7.15
CA ASP A 200 8.82 -13.34 8.35
C ASP A 200 8.74 -11.83 8.00
N SER A 201 8.09 -11.54 6.87
CA SER A 201 8.00 -10.19 6.34
C SER A 201 6.99 -9.38 7.14
N THR A 202 7.38 -8.18 7.53
CA THR A 202 6.45 -7.16 8.05
C THR A 202 5.63 -6.59 6.90
N ILE A 203 4.33 -6.43 7.06
CA ILE A 203 3.44 -5.96 5.98
C ILE A 203 2.60 -4.78 6.47
N LEU A 204 2.67 -3.66 5.77
CA LEU A 204 1.69 -2.57 5.88
C LEU A 204 0.74 -2.67 4.69
N LEU A 205 -0.52 -2.99 4.96
CA LEU A 205 -1.59 -3.11 3.98
C LEU A 205 -2.48 -1.87 4.05
N CYS A 206 -2.54 -1.09 2.99
CA CYS A 206 -3.51 0.00 2.86
C CYS A 206 -4.66 -0.48 1.99
N THR A 207 -5.87 -0.42 2.50
CA THR A 207 -7.07 -0.88 1.80
C THR A 207 -8.31 -0.10 2.21
N HIS A 208 -9.33 -0.10 1.37
CA HIS A 208 -10.69 0.31 1.72
C HIS A 208 -11.62 -0.90 1.88
N ASP A 209 -11.12 -2.11 1.69
CA ASP A 209 -11.88 -3.34 1.81
C ASP A 209 -11.80 -3.88 3.24
N LEU A 210 -12.92 -3.83 3.95
CA LEU A 210 -13.07 -4.27 5.34
C LEU A 210 -12.72 -5.74 5.52
N GLN A 211 -13.22 -6.58 4.62
CA GLN A 211 -12.99 -8.02 4.66
C GLN A 211 -11.51 -8.34 4.44
N GLU A 212 -10.85 -7.64 3.51
CA GLU A 212 -9.41 -7.79 3.28
C GLU A 212 -8.61 -7.42 4.52
N ALA A 213 -8.94 -6.28 5.17
CA ALA A 213 -8.29 -5.84 6.39
C ALA A 213 -8.45 -6.88 7.52
N GLU A 214 -9.68 -7.38 7.74
CA GLU A 214 -9.98 -8.35 8.82
C GLU A 214 -9.27 -9.70 8.60
N ILE A 215 -9.19 -10.17 7.35
CA ILE A 215 -8.63 -11.49 7.02
C ILE A 215 -7.09 -11.51 7.04
N LEU A 216 -6.44 -10.40 6.66
CA LEU A 216 -4.99 -10.38 6.41
C LEU A 216 -4.16 -9.78 7.54
N SER A 217 -4.74 -8.97 8.43
CA SER A 217 -3.97 -8.21 9.40
C SER A 217 -4.15 -8.68 10.85
N ASP A 218 -3.14 -8.37 11.67
CA ASP A 218 -3.17 -8.57 13.12
C ASP A 218 -3.85 -7.40 13.81
N ARG A 219 -3.59 -6.18 13.31
CA ARG A 219 -4.22 -4.95 13.77
C ARG A 219 -4.70 -4.11 12.59
N ILE A 220 -5.76 -3.38 12.83
CA ILE A 220 -6.39 -2.50 11.84
C ILE A 220 -6.35 -1.08 12.37
N GLY A 221 -5.75 -0.17 11.59
CA GLY A 221 -5.77 1.25 11.84
C GLY A 221 -6.87 1.92 11.01
N ILE A 222 -7.76 2.64 11.65
CA ILE A 222 -8.80 3.43 10.98
C ILE A 222 -8.22 4.81 10.66
N LEU A 223 -8.05 5.09 9.37
CA LEU A 223 -7.53 6.37 8.88
C LEU A 223 -8.67 7.16 8.21
N ASP A 224 -9.04 8.29 8.80
CA ASP A 224 -10.02 9.22 8.22
C ASP A 224 -9.43 10.63 8.13
N ARG A 225 -9.56 11.26 6.95
CA ARG A 225 -9.13 12.65 6.68
C ARG A 225 -7.73 12.97 7.20
N GLY A 226 -6.79 12.06 6.99
CA GLY A 226 -5.39 12.22 7.40
C GLY A 226 -5.10 11.94 8.87
N LYS A 227 -6.08 11.49 9.66
CA LYS A 227 -5.93 11.17 11.08
C LYS A 227 -6.10 9.68 11.32
N LEU A 228 -5.19 9.11 12.08
CA LEU A 228 -5.36 7.75 12.58
C LEU A 228 -6.25 7.82 13.83
N ILE A 229 -7.49 7.33 13.70
CA ILE A 229 -8.53 7.42 14.74
C ILE A 229 -8.34 6.32 15.79
N ALA A 230 -8.04 5.10 15.34
CA ALA A 230 -7.82 3.93 16.19
C ALA A 230 -6.82 2.98 15.53
N LEU A 231 -6.18 2.12 16.32
CA LEU A 231 -5.34 1.02 15.85
C LEU A 231 -5.38 -0.11 16.87
N ALA A 232 -6.07 -1.20 16.54
CA ALA A 232 -6.21 -2.37 17.40
C ALA A 232 -6.56 -3.62 16.56
N PRO A 233 -6.53 -4.84 17.12
CA PRO A 233 -7.14 -6.02 16.51
C PRO A 233 -8.62 -5.80 16.19
N ALA A 234 -9.14 -6.51 15.18
CA ALA A 234 -10.52 -6.32 14.70
C ALA A 234 -11.56 -6.47 15.82
N ASP A 235 -11.40 -7.47 16.70
CA ASP A 235 -12.33 -7.70 17.80
C ASP A 235 -12.27 -6.59 18.84
N GLU A 236 -11.09 -6.08 19.16
CA GLU A 236 -10.94 -4.95 20.08
C GLU A 236 -11.57 -3.66 19.52
N LEU A 237 -11.48 -3.44 18.19
CA LEU A 237 -12.16 -2.32 17.54
C LEU A 237 -13.68 -2.46 17.65
N LYS A 238 -14.22 -3.66 17.40
CA LYS A 238 -15.65 -3.93 17.57
C LYS A 238 -16.11 -3.64 18.99
N ASP A 239 -15.37 -4.11 20.00
CA ASP A 239 -15.68 -3.88 21.41
C ASP A 239 -15.58 -2.37 21.77
N GLN A 240 -14.51 -1.69 21.32
CA GLN A 240 -14.28 -0.27 21.60
C GLN A 240 -15.43 0.62 21.10
N TYR A 241 -15.96 0.30 19.93
CA TYR A 241 -17.04 1.07 19.30
C TYR A 241 -18.43 0.46 19.52
N LYS A 242 -18.54 -0.61 20.34
CA LYS A 242 -19.79 -1.33 20.64
C LYS A 242 -20.52 -1.75 19.36
N ALA A 243 -19.79 -2.34 18.45
CA ALA A 243 -20.23 -2.72 17.12
C ALA A 243 -20.21 -4.24 16.94
N ASP A 244 -21.16 -4.78 16.20
CA ASP A 244 -21.22 -6.22 15.88
C ASP A 244 -20.27 -6.56 14.72
N THR A 245 -20.03 -5.61 13.83
CA THR A 245 -19.17 -5.77 12.64
C THR A 245 -18.05 -4.72 12.58
N LEU A 246 -16.99 -4.99 11.82
CA LEU A 246 -15.94 -4.03 11.57
C LEU A 246 -16.46 -2.80 10.80
N GLU A 247 -17.50 -2.97 9.99
CA GLU A 247 -18.17 -1.90 9.25
C GLU A 247 -18.87 -0.94 10.21
N ASP A 248 -19.65 -1.46 11.17
CA ASP A 248 -20.30 -0.65 12.20
C ASP A 248 -19.26 0.06 13.09
N ALA A 249 -18.14 -0.61 13.40
CA ALA A 249 -17.05 0.00 14.15
C ALA A 249 -16.42 1.16 13.38
N PHE A 250 -16.19 0.98 12.07
CA PHE A 250 -15.68 2.04 11.21
C PHE A 250 -16.66 3.22 11.12
N PHE A 251 -17.95 2.95 10.93
CA PHE A 251 -18.98 3.99 10.91
C PHE A 251 -19.01 4.77 12.23
N SER A 252 -19.02 4.07 13.36
CA SER A 252 -19.02 4.70 14.70
C SER A 252 -17.77 5.55 14.94
N ALA A 253 -16.59 5.09 14.45
CA ALA A 253 -15.33 5.81 14.59
C ALA A 253 -15.25 7.07 13.73
N THR A 254 -15.83 7.06 12.52
CA THR A 254 -15.68 8.13 11.51
C THR A 254 -16.93 9.00 11.34
N GLY A 255 -18.10 8.51 11.79
CA GLY A 255 -19.41 9.13 11.57
C GLY A 255 -19.90 9.00 10.11
N ARG A 256 -19.42 7.99 9.35
CA ARG A 256 -19.75 7.81 7.92
C ARG A 256 -19.84 6.33 7.56
N SER A 257 -20.78 5.99 6.67
CA SER A 257 -20.85 4.69 6.03
C SER A 257 -19.85 4.57 4.89
N PHE A 258 -19.44 3.34 4.55
CA PHE A 258 -18.60 3.05 3.37
C PHE A 258 -19.34 3.32 2.05
N GLU A 259 -20.69 3.35 2.07
CA GLU A 259 -21.54 3.52 0.88
C GLU A 259 -21.69 4.98 0.40
N GLU A 260 -21.33 5.97 1.22
CA GLU A 260 -21.46 7.41 0.85
C GLU A 260 -20.41 7.90 -0.16
N GLU A 261 -19.70 7.02 -0.85
CA GLU A 261 -18.62 7.37 -1.80
C GLU A 261 -19.09 7.99 -3.15
N GLY A 262 -20.41 8.02 -3.43
CA GLY A 262 -20.91 8.40 -4.76
C GLY A 262 -20.76 9.88 -5.12
N GLU A 263 -20.75 10.81 -4.18
CA GLU A 263 -20.88 12.23 -4.51
C GLU A 263 -19.58 13.06 -4.37
N ASP A 264 -18.61 12.65 -3.56
CA ASP A 264 -17.37 13.42 -3.35
C ASP A 264 -16.21 12.99 -4.28
N ALA A 265 -16.24 11.79 -4.83
CA ALA A 265 -15.19 11.27 -5.71
C ALA A 265 -15.21 11.89 -7.12
N GLU A 266 -16.36 12.38 -7.60
CA GLU A 266 -16.46 13.05 -8.92
C GLU A 266 -15.88 14.48 -8.92
N ARG A 267 -15.56 15.04 -7.78
CA ARG A 267 -14.92 16.37 -7.70
C ARG A 267 -13.39 16.31 -7.74
N GLY A 268 -12.86 15.57 -8.69
CA GLY A 268 -11.52 15.77 -9.27
C GLY A 268 -10.39 15.97 -8.27
N VAL A 269 -9.85 14.90 -7.72
CA VAL A 269 -8.58 14.93 -7.01
C VAL A 269 -7.56 14.14 -7.83
N PHE A 270 -6.48 14.83 -8.17
CA PHE A 270 -5.28 14.37 -8.89
C PHE A 270 -5.34 14.43 -10.42
N ALA A 271 -5.04 15.63 -10.95
CA ALA A 271 -4.21 15.81 -12.14
C ALA A 271 -2.87 16.40 -11.70
#